data_18b58462dd71189475d7f4f39fa82447
#
_entry.id   18b58462dd71189475d7f4f39fa82447
#
_cell.length_a   1.000
_cell.length_b   1.000
_cell.length_c   1.000
_cell.angle_alpha   90.00
_cell.angle_beta   90.00
_cell.angle_gamma   90.00
#
_symmetry.space_group_name_H-M   'P 1'
#
loop_
_entity.id
_entity.type
_entity.pdbx_description
1 polymer ?
#
loop_
_entity_poly.entity_id
_entity_poly.type
_entity_poly.pdbx_seq_one_letter_code
_entity_poly.pdbx_strand_id
1 'polypeptide(L)'
;MADHIIHVNLYFQGEPFIHPDFSRLVEYAHRKRIFTSTSTNGHFISESVANEIISSGLDQIIISIDGVTQEVYEQYRVHGKLDKVLEGTRRLVDQKKQMRSQTPHIVFQFLVVAPNEHQIPEVLKLAAELGVDDVRLKTAQVYDYQNGNPLLPGDERYSRYVRKKDGTYRVKNALENQCWRMWSGCVITWDGRLVPCCFDKDATHAMGDLREQPFSELWNGHDYRQFRKSLMNSRADIDICANCSEGTRVWTEA
;
A
#
# COMPACT_ATOMS: atom_id res chain seq x y z
N MET A 1 3.53 -23.62 0.17
CA MET A 1 3.17 -22.25 -0.28
C MET A 1 4.40 -21.46 -0.76
N ALA A 2 5.51 -21.47 -0.03
CA ALA A 2 6.72 -20.72 -0.40
C ALA A 2 7.27 -21.00 -1.80
N ASP A 3 7.10 -22.23 -2.30
CA ASP A 3 7.60 -22.64 -3.63
C ASP A 3 6.81 -22.02 -4.81
N HIS A 4 5.71 -21.34 -4.52
CA HIS A 4 4.83 -20.72 -5.53
C HIS A 4 4.70 -19.20 -5.36
N ILE A 5 5.34 -18.63 -4.34
CA ILE A 5 5.28 -17.19 -4.06
C ILE A 5 6.58 -16.55 -4.51
N ILE A 6 6.47 -15.52 -5.32
CA ILE A 6 7.62 -14.71 -5.79
C ILE A 6 7.74 -13.37 -5.06
N HIS A 7 6.63 -12.90 -4.47
CA HIS A 7 6.56 -11.62 -3.75
C HIS A 7 5.58 -11.72 -2.58
N VAL A 8 5.97 -11.18 -1.44
CA VAL A 8 5.10 -11.01 -0.29
C VAL A 8 5.14 -9.56 0.21
N ASN A 9 3.97 -8.99 0.37
CA ASN A 9 3.78 -7.69 0.98
C ASN A 9 3.42 -7.90 2.45
N LEU A 10 4.35 -7.56 3.35
CA LEU A 10 4.18 -7.79 4.79
C LEU A 10 3.46 -6.61 5.46
N TYR A 11 2.39 -6.17 4.85
CA TYR A 11 1.40 -5.27 5.42
C TYR A 11 0.08 -5.36 4.63
N PHE A 12 -1.02 -5.08 5.30
CA PHE A 12 -2.33 -4.89 4.68
C PHE A 12 -3.03 -3.70 5.32
N GLN A 13 -3.14 -3.71 6.64
CA GLN A 13 -3.65 -2.64 7.49
C GLN A 13 -2.77 -2.57 8.75
N GLY A 14 -2.81 -1.42 9.44
CA GLY A 14 -2.02 -1.21 10.64
C GLY A 14 -0.57 -0.81 10.36
N GLU A 15 0.30 -1.06 11.32
CA GLU A 15 1.72 -0.69 11.29
C GLU A 15 2.59 -1.95 11.52
N PRO A 16 3.41 -2.36 10.54
CA PRO A 16 4.17 -3.60 10.63
C PRO A 16 5.22 -3.60 11.76
N PHE A 17 5.82 -2.46 12.09
CA PHE A 17 6.89 -2.38 13.07
C PHE A 17 6.45 -2.42 14.54
N ILE A 18 5.17 -2.55 14.81
CA ILE A 18 4.68 -2.91 16.14
C ILE A 18 4.67 -4.43 16.36
N HIS A 19 4.86 -5.23 15.30
CA HIS A 19 4.94 -6.68 15.40
C HIS A 19 6.34 -7.10 15.85
N PRO A 20 6.52 -7.78 16.99
CA PRO A 20 7.83 -8.07 17.56
C PRO A 20 8.70 -8.99 16.70
N ASP A 21 8.09 -9.86 15.91
CA ASP A 21 8.78 -10.81 15.05
C ASP A 21 8.84 -10.40 13.58
N PHE A 22 8.61 -9.12 13.26
CA PHE A 22 8.55 -8.66 11.87
C PHE A 22 9.84 -9.01 11.10
N SER A 23 11.00 -8.71 11.65
CA SER A 23 12.30 -9.00 11.03
C SER A 23 12.51 -10.50 10.77
N ARG A 24 12.04 -11.37 11.68
CA ARG A 24 12.10 -12.83 11.49
C ARG A 24 11.22 -13.33 10.35
N LEU A 25 10.05 -12.70 10.14
CA LEU A 25 9.18 -13.03 9.00
C LEU A 25 9.85 -12.65 7.67
N VAL A 26 10.48 -11.47 7.62
CA VAL A 26 11.26 -11.01 6.46
C VAL A 26 12.41 -11.97 6.19
N GLU A 27 13.23 -12.29 7.21
CA GLU A 27 14.36 -13.20 7.08
C GLU A 27 13.94 -14.59 6.58
N TYR A 28 12.81 -15.10 7.04
CA TYR A 28 12.27 -16.37 6.55
C TYR A 28 11.95 -16.30 5.05
N ALA A 29 11.26 -15.24 4.59
CA ALA A 29 10.93 -15.05 3.18
C ALA A 29 12.19 -14.84 2.34
N HIS A 30 13.14 -14.03 2.82
CA HIS A 30 14.42 -13.77 2.16
C HIS A 30 15.22 -15.08 1.93
N ARG A 31 15.32 -15.95 2.95
CA ARG A 31 15.96 -17.28 2.80
C ARG A 31 15.26 -18.17 1.77
N LYS A 32 13.97 -17.95 1.52
CA LYS A 32 13.20 -18.63 0.47
C LYS A 32 13.28 -17.94 -0.90
N ARG A 33 14.08 -16.87 -1.03
CA ARG A 33 14.23 -16.04 -2.24
C ARG A 33 12.91 -15.44 -2.70
N ILE A 34 12.04 -15.09 -1.76
CA ILE A 34 10.78 -14.39 -2.01
C ILE A 34 11.07 -12.90 -1.83
N PHE A 35 10.75 -12.09 -2.85
CA PHE A 35 10.86 -10.63 -2.73
C PHE A 35 9.92 -10.12 -1.65
N THR A 36 10.45 -9.31 -0.74
CA THR A 36 9.72 -8.79 0.41
C THR A 36 9.52 -7.29 0.32
N SER A 37 8.30 -6.83 0.57
CA SER A 37 8.01 -5.42 0.71
C SER A 37 7.12 -5.13 1.90
N THR A 38 7.21 -3.92 2.43
CA THR A 38 6.34 -3.43 3.50
C THR A 38 6.06 -1.95 3.35
N SER A 39 5.06 -1.44 4.08
CA SER A 39 4.80 -0.02 4.20
C SER A 39 4.60 0.36 5.66
N THR A 40 5.18 1.48 6.06
CA THR A 40 5.16 1.99 7.43
C THR A 40 4.72 3.45 7.47
N ASN A 41 4.19 3.86 8.62
CA ASN A 41 3.97 5.26 8.93
C ASN A 41 5.25 6.01 9.37
N GLY A 42 6.37 5.30 9.52
CA GLY A 42 7.69 5.84 9.83
C GLY A 42 7.93 6.21 11.30
N HIS A 43 6.95 6.08 12.18
CA HIS A 43 7.06 6.52 13.59
C HIS A 43 7.85 5.55 14.49
N PHE A 44 7.99 4.29 14.07
CA PHE A 44 8.57 3.23 14.90
C PHE A 44 9.98 2.80 14.45
N ILE A 45 10.62 3.57 13.58
CA ILE A 45 11.97 3.28 13.08
C ILE A 45 13.01 3.82 14.08
N SER A 46 13.31 3.04 15.11
CA SER A 46 14.46 3.25 16.00
C SER A 46 15.76 2.77 15.35
N GLU A 47 16.91 3.02 15.97
CA GLU A 47 18.21 2.49 15.51
C GLU A 47 18.21 0.95 15.47
N SER A 48 17.65 0.30 16.51
CA SER A 48 17.52 -1.16 16.56
C SER A 48 16.66 -1.67 15.42
N VAL A 49 15.47 -1.06 15.22
CA VAL A 49 14.54 -1.45 14.13
C VAL A 49 15.19 -1.24 12.76
N ALA A 50 15.89 -0.14 12.53
CA ALA A 50 16.61 0.11 11.28
C ALA A 50 17.68 -0.97 11.01
N ASN A 51 18.47 -1.34 12.03
CA ASN A 51 19.44 -2.41 11.93
C ASN A 51 18.79 -3.76 11.62
N GLU A 52 17.73 -4.11 12.34
CA GLU A 52 17.00 -5.38 12.14
C GLU A 52 16.38 -5.48 10.74
N ILE A 53 15.79 -4.40 10.24
CA ILE A 53 15.19 -4.35 8.90
C ILE A 53 16.26 -4.63 7.83
N ILE A 54 17.41 -3.97 7.92
CA ILE A 54 18.49 -4.12 6.94
C ILE A 54 19.09 -5.53 7.04
N SER A 55 19.36 -6.00 8.26
CA SER A 55 19.94 -7.33 8.50
C SER A 55 19.02 -8.47 8.09
N SER A 56 17.71 -8.28 8.14
CA SER A 56 16.72 -9.30 7.74
C SER A 56 16.65 -9.54 6.24
N GLY A 57 17.22 -8.63 5.43
CA GLY A 57 17.20 -8.72 3.98
C GLY A 57 15.88 -8.25 3.35
N LEU A 58 15.17 -7.31 3.98
CA LEU A 58 13.98 -6.67 3.37
C LEU A 58 14.37 -6.01 2.04
N ASP A 59 13.63 -6.32 0.97
CA ASP A 59 13.96 -5.81 -0.36
C ASP A 59 13.44 -4.39 -0.60
N GLN A 60 12.24 -4.05 -0.12
CA GLN A 60 11.65 -2.72 -0.29
C GLN A 60 10.89 -2.26 0.94
N ILE A 61 11.04 -0.98 1.29
CA ILE A 61 10.26 -0.31 2.32
C ILE A 61 9.60 0.95 1.75
N ILE A 62 8.31 1.08 1.98
CA ILE A 62 7.53 2.26 1.64
C ILE A 62 7.27 3.05 2.91
N ILE A 63 7.74 4.28 2.97
CA ILE A 63 7.48 5.21 4.07
C ILE A 63 6.39 6.18 3.61
N SER A 64 5.27 6.16 4.31
CA SER A 64 4.15 7.05 4.00
C SER A 64 4.43 8.47 4.51
N ILE A 65 4.52 9.44 3.61
CA ILE A 65 4.72 10.85 3.92
C ILE A 65 3.71 11.68 3.12
N ASP A 66 2.70 12.23 3.81
CA ASP A 66 1.58 12.89 3.15
C ASP A 66 1.55 14.41 3.43
N GLY A 67 2.74 14.99 3.63
CA GLY A 67 3.00 16.41 3.81
C GLY A 67 4.46 16.65 4.18
N VAL A 68 5.01 17.83 3.84
CA VAL A 68 6.40 18.23 4.17
C VAL A 68 6.47 19.28 5.26
N THR A 69 5.32 19.76 5.73
CA THR A 69 5.17 20.57 6.95
C THR A 69 4.24 19.85 7.91
N GLN A 70 4.44 20.03 9.22
CA GLN A 70 3.59 19.37 10.23
C GLN A 70 2.11 19.72 10.04
N GLU A 71 1.82 20.98 9.73
CA GLU A 71 0.44 21.46 9.51
C GLU A 71 -0.26 20.70 8.38
N VAL A 72 0.37 20.56 7.22
CA VAL A 72 -0.20 19.85 6.06
C VAL A 72 -0.23 18.34 6.30
N TYR A 73 0.84 17.79 6.85
CA TYR A 73 0.94 16.37 7.17
C TYR A 73 -0.21 15.91 8.08
N GLU A 74 -0.51 16.68 9.11
CA GLU A 74 -1.52 16.35 10.13
C GLU A 74 -2.96 16.43 9.62
N GLN A 75 -3.22 17.15 8.53
CA GLN A 75 -4.55 17.22 7.91
C GLN A 75 -5.02 15.86 7.38
N TYR A 76 -4.08 15.02 6.95
CA TYR A 76 -4.40 13.66 6.52
C TYR A 76 -3.96 12.60 7.56
N ARG A 77 -2.77 12.76 8.13
CA ARG A 77 -2.20 11.87 9.15
C ARG A 77 -2.52 12.39 10.55
N VAL A 78 -3.80 12.34 10.92
CA VAL A 78 -4.31 12.85 12.19
C VAL A 78 -3.47 12.33 13.37
N HIS A 79 -2.99 13.23 14.24
CA HIS A 79 -2.06 12.96 15.34
C HIS A 79 -0.67 12.48 14.94
N GLY A 80 -0.36 12.38 13.65
CA GLY A 80 0.95 12.00 13.16
C GLY A 80 1.98 13.10 13.45
N LYS A 81 3.24 12.71 13.63
CA LYS A 81 4.37 13.60 13.89
C LYS A 81 5.38 13.49 12.75
N LEU A 82 5.44 14.51 11.91
CA LEU A 82 6.31 14.54 10.73
C LEU A 82 7.80 14.42 11.12
N ASP A 83 8.21 15.08 12.20
CA ASP A 83 9.58 15.01 12.72
C ASP A 83 10.03 13.56 12.99
N LYS A 84 9.16 12.73 13.56
CA LYS A 84 9.44 11.29 13.79
C LYS A 84 9.61 10.52 12.49
N VAL A 85 8.80 10.81 11.47
CA VAL A 85 8.91 10.17 10.16
C VAL A 85 10.25 10.52 9.50
N LEU A 86 10.62 11.81 9.54
CA LEU A 86 11.89 12.28 8.98
C LEU A 86 13.09 11.71 9.73
N GLU A 87 13.03 11.67 11.06
CA GLU A 87 14.08 11.11 11.90
C GLU A 87 14.22 9.58 11.67
N GLY A 88 13.11 8.84 11.63
CA GLY A 88 13.11 7.42 11.30
C GLY A 88 13.68 7.13 9.91
N THR A 89 13.33 7.98 8.93
CA THR A 89 13.89 7.88 7.57
C THR A 89 15.41 8.10 7.56
N ARG A 90 15.92 9.14 8.24
CA ARG A 90 17.36 9.40 8.34
C ARG A 90 18.09 8.22 8.97
N ARG A 91 17.59 7.70 10.09
CA ARG A 91 18.17 6.51 10.74
C ARG A 91 18.28 5.32 9.79
N LEU A 92 17.22 5.05 9.04
CA LEU A 92 17.21 3.93 8.09
C LEU A 92 18.22 4.13 6.95
N VAL A 93 18.27 5.33 6.36
CA VAL A 93 19.22 5.67 5.30
C VAL A 93 20.67 5.62 5.80
N ASP A 94 20.94 6.19 6.98
CA ASP A 94 22.29 6.20 7.56
C ASP A 94 22.74 4.80 7.92
N GLN A 95 21.88 3.99 8.50
CA GLN A 95 22.19 2.59 8.82
C GLN A 95 22.43 1.76 7.55
N LYS A 96 21.63 1.95 6.49
CA LYS A 96 21.85 1.31 5.18
C LYS A 96 23.24 1.65 4.63
N LYS A 97 23.65 2.93 4.72
CA LYS A 97 25.00 3.37 4.29
C LYS A 97 26.10 2.76 5.15
N GLN A 98 25.96 2.77 6.47
CA GLN A 98 26.94 2.21 7.41
C GLN A 98 27.17 0.71 7.17
N MET A 99 26.10 -0.03 6.92
CA MET A 99 26.15 -1.46 6.62
C MET A 99 26.54 -1.76 5.16
N ARG A 100 26.70 -0.75 4.32
CA ARG A 100 26.94 -0.87 2.86
C ARG A 100 25.94 -1.78 2.17
N SER A 101 24.69 -1.76 2.65
CA SER A 101 23.62 -2.58 2.10
C SER A 101 22.99 -1.92 0.87
N GLN A 102 22.64 -2.74 -0.14
CA GLN A 102 21.87 -2.29 -1.29
C GLN A 102 20.35 -2.31 -1.01
N THR A 103 19.93 -3.01 0.04
CA THR A 103 18.52 -3.14 0.45
C THR A 103 18.32 -2.68 1.89
N PRO A 104 17.10 -2.27 2.23
CA PRO A 104 15.93 -2.16 1.38
C PRO A 104 16.01 -0.99 0.39
N HIS A 105 15.30 -1.09 -0.74
CA HIS A 105 14.97 0.07 -1.58
C HIS A 105 13.95 0.93 -0.83
N ILE A 106 14.35 2.16 -0.49
CA ILE A 106 13.56 3.07 0.35
C ILE A 106 12.71 3.98 -0.53
N VAL A 107 11.40 3.92 -0.37
CA VAL A 107 10.44 4.67 -1.19
C VAL A 107 9.63 5.61 -0.31
N PHE A 108 9.59 6.90 -0.63
CA PHE A 108 8.56 7.78 -0.13
C PHE A 108 7.28 7.59 -0.94
N GLN A 109 6.18 7.28 -0.26
CA GLN A 109 4.86 7.31 -0.85
C GLN A 109 4.13 8.56 -0.39
N PHE A 110 3.81 9.43 -1.33
CA PHE A 110 3.06 10.65 -1.11
C PHE A 110 1.65 10.48 -1.68
N LEU A 111 0.66 10.34 -0.80
CA LEU A 111 -0.74 10.27 -1.21
C LEU A 111 -1.23 11.68 -1.53
N VAL A 112 -1.44 11.98 -2.80
CA VAL A 112 -1.86 13.31 -3.23
C VAL A 112 -3.33 13.53 -2.91
N VAL A 113 -3.58 14.55 -2.11
CA VAL A 113 -4.90 15.05 -1.71
C VAL A 113 -4.91 16.58 -1.82
N ALA A 114 -6.09 17.20 -1.89
CA ALA A 114 -6.20 18.66 -2.04
C ALA A 114 -5.37 19.47 -1.03
N PRO A 115 -5.30 19.09 0.26
CA PRO A 115 -4.48 19.85 1.23
C PRO A 115 -2.98 19.83 0.96
N ASN A 116 -2.45 18.81 0.25
CA ASN A 116 -1.00 18.62 0.08
C ASN A 116 -0.50 18.66 -1.36
N GLU A 117 -1.37 18.75 -2.38
CA GLU A 117 -0.96 18.71 -3.79
C GLU A 117 0.06 19.81 -4.15
N HIS A 118 0.02 20.95 -3.46
CA HIS A 118 0.97 22.04 -3.65
C HIS A 118 2.39 21.72 -3.15
N GLN A 119 2.57 20.67 -2.34
CA GLN A 119 3.86 20.28 -1.76
C GLN A 119 4.58 19.19 -2.56
N ILE A 120 4.11 18.85 -3.76
CA ILE A 120 4.76 17.83 -4.60
C ILE A 120 6.23 18.20 -4.91
N PRO A 121 6.57 19.44 -5.34
CA PRO A 121 7.97 19.77 -5.58
C PRO A 121 8.85 19.65 -4.33
N GLU A 122 8.30 20.04 -3.19
CA GLU A 122 9.01 20.03 -1.92
C GLU A 122 9.28 18.60 -1.42
N VAL A 123 8.34 17.65 -1.60
CA VAL A 123 8.58 16.25 -1.18
C VAL A 123 9.65 15.59 -2.04
N LEU A 124 9.72 15.91 -3.34
CA LEU A 124 10.78 15.42 -4.21
C LEU A 124 12.16 15.91 -3.75
N LYS A 125 12.26 17.21 -3.43
CA LYS A 125 13.47 17.80 -2.89
C LYS A 125 13.86 17.19 -1.56
N LEU A 126 12.92 17.05 -0.63
CA LEU A 126 13.12 16.44 0.67
C LEU A 126 13.64 15.00 0.58
N ALA A 127 13.07 14.21 -0.33
CA ALA A 127 13.51 12.83 -0.57
C ALA A 127 14.98 12.77 -1.04
N ALA A 128 15.34 13.64 -1.98
CA ALA A 128 16.72 13.74 -2.45
C ALA A 128 17.70 14.16 -1.34
N GLU A 129 17.33 15.14 -0.51
CA GLU A 129 18.13 15.61 0.63
C GLU A 129 18.32 14.52 1.70
N LEU A 130 17.31 13.68 1.93
CA LEU A 130 17.39 12.57 2.87
C LEU A 130 18.12 11.34 2.30
N GLY A 131 18.27 11.26 0.98
CA GLY A 131 18.87 10.11 0.30
C GLY A 131 17.90 8.92 0.19
N VAL A 132 16.61 9.19 0.05
CA VAL A 132 15.58 8.20 -0.27
C VAL A 132 15.73 7.78 -1.73
N ASP A 133 15.56 6.49 -2.02
CA ASP A 133 15.86 5.93 -3.34
C ASP A 133 14.78 6.28 -4.40
N ASP A 134 13.51 6.49 -4.00
CA ASP A 134 12.39 6.73 -4.93
C ASP A 134 11.26 7.52 -4.26
N VAL A 135 10.47 8.26 -5.05
CA VAL A 135 9.25 8.93 -4.62
C VAL A 135 8.08 8.51 -5.50
N ARG A 136 7.01 8.02 -4.88
CA ARG A 136 5.80 7.59 -5.59
C ARG A 136 4.61 8.45 -5.19
N LEU A 137 4.11 9.22 -6.15
CA LEU A 137 2.88 9.97 -5.99
C LEU A 137 1.69 9.03 -6.19
N LYS A 138 0.83 8.91 -5.19
CA LYS A 138 -0.32 8.00 -5.20
C LYS A 138 -1.63 8.77 -5.17
N THR A 139 -2.59 8.36 -5.99
CA THR A 139 -3.94 8.92 -5.99
C THR A 139 -4.76 8.37 -4.82
N ALA A 140 -5.51 9.23 -4.14
CA ALA A 140 -6.37 8.83 -3.03
C ALA A 140 -7.60 8.05 -3.49
N GLN A 141 -7.94 7.00 -2.74
CA GLN A 141 -9.25 6.36 -2.83
C GLN A 141 -10.18 7.02 -1.79
N VAL A 142 -11.27 7.58 -2.26
CA VAL A 142 -12.28 8.25 -1.42
C VAL A 142 -13.60 7.50 -1.57
N TYR A 143 -14.24 7.16 -0.47
CA TYR A 143 -15.52 6.42 -0.52
C TYR A 143 -16.67 7.33 -0.93
N ASP A 144 -16.76 8.52 -0.33
CA ASP A 144 -17.83 9.51 -0.57
C ASP A 144 -17.45 10.50 -1.65
N TYR A 145 -17.08 10.01 -2.84
CA TYR A 145 -16.59 10.86 -3.93
C TYR A 145 -17.70 11.45 -4.81
N GLN A 146 -18.88 10.84 -4.88
CA GLN A 146 -19.90 11.12 -5.90
C GLN A 146 -20.40 12.57 -5.88
N ASN A 147 -20.54 13.17 -4.71
CA ASN A 147 -20.99 14.57 -4.55
C ASN A 147 -19.83 15.54 -4.28
N GLY A 148 -18.60 15.08 -4.51
CA GLY A 148 -17.38 15.81 -4.16
C GLY A 148 -16.90 15.48 -2.75
N ASN A 149 -15.61 15.65 -2.53
CA ASN A 149 -14.99 15.40 -1.23
C ASN A 149 -13.81 16.37 -1.06
N PRO A 150 -13.59 16.97 0.12
CA PRO A 150 -12.50 17.94 0.35
C PRO A 150 -11.09 17.36 0.15
N LEU A 151 -10.93 16.04 0.10
CA LEU A 151 -9.64 15.39 -0.19
C LEU A 151 -9.36 15.24 -1.69
N LEU A 152 -10.34 15.52 -2.57
CA LEU A 152 -10.11 15.41 -4.02
C LEU A 152 -9.17 16.52 -4.48
N PRO A 153 -8.00 16.19 -5.09
CA PRO A 153 -7.07 17.19 -5.56
C PRO A 153 -7.68 18.00 -6.71
N GLY A 154 -7.27 19.27 -6.80
CA GLY A 154 -7.69 20.18 -7.86
C GLY A 154 -7.08 19.81 -9.22
N ASP A 155 -5.88 19.24 -9.22
CA ASP A 155 -5.24 18.70 -10.41
C ASP A 155 -5.77 17.31 -10.73
N GLU A 156 -6.51 17.20 -11.82
CA GLU A 156 -7.09 15.92 -12.24
C GLU A 156 -6.06 14.82 -12.50
N ARG A 157 -4.79 15.15 -12.79
CA ARG A 157 -3.73 14.14 -12.98
C ARG A 157 -3.57 13.26 -11.75
N TYR A 158 -3.77 13.83 -10.56
CA TYR A 158 -3.63 13.16 -9.27
C TYR A 158 -4.94 12.61 -8.70
N SER A 159 -6.08 12.79 -9.42
CA SER A 159 -7.38 12.27 -8.98
C SER A 159 -7.72 10.94 -9.64
N ARG A 160 -8.31 10.01 -8.87
CA ARG A 160 -8.96 8.79 -9.39
C ARG A 160 -10.32 9.07 -10.02
N TYR A 161 -10.83 10.26 -9.82
CA TYR A 161 -12.18 10.64 -10.17
C TYR A 161 -12.18 11.75 -11.20
N VAL A 162 -13.23 11.79 -12.01
CA VAL A 162 -13.47 12.85 -12.97
C VAL A 162 -14.84 13.46 -12.72
N ARG A 163 -14.90 14.79 -12.78
CA ARG A 163 -16.14 15.54 -12.60
C ARG A 163 -17.02 15.41 -13.85
N LYS A 164 -18.31 15.11 -13.66
CA LYS A 164 -19.30 15.08 -14.75
C LYS A 164 -19.91 16.46 -14.96
N LYS A 165 -20.66 16.61 -16.07
CA LYS A 165 -21.34 17.86 -16.43
C LYS A 165 -22.40 18.28 -15.40
N ASP A 166 -23.00 17.32 -14.72
CA ASP A 166 -23.99 17.55 -13.66
C ASP A 166 -23.36 17.94 -12.30
N GLY A 167 -22.03 18.05 -12.25
CA GLY A 167 -21.27 18.40 -11.04
C GLY A 167 -20.91 17.22 -10.15
N THR A 168 -21.44 16.03 -10.40
CA THR A 168 -21.09 14.80 -9.67
C THR A 168 -19.78 14.21 -10.19
N TYR A 169 -19.23 13.22 -9.46
CA TYR A 169 -17.96 12.56 -9.81
C TYR A 169 -18.19 11.08 -10.14
N ARG A 170 -17.34 10.54 -10.99
CA ARG A 170 -17.23 9.11 -11.26
C ARG A 170 -15.79 8.65 -11.22
N VAL A 171 -15.56 7.37 -11.03
CA VAL A 171 -14.24 6.76 -11.17
C VAL A 171 -13.77 6.90 -12.62
N LYS A 172 -12.50 7.26 -12.83
CA LYS A 172 -11.89 7.37 -14.17
C LYS A 172 -11.80 6.03 -14.87
N ASN A 173 -11.55 4.98 -14.09
CA ASN A 173 -11.34 3.64 -14.59
C ASN A 173 -12.61 3.08 -15.23
N ALA A 174 -12.47 2.47 -16.39
CA ALA A 174 -13.52 1.62 -16.95
C ALA A 174 -13.53 0.29 -16.16
N LEU A 175 -14.66 -0.03 -15.53
CA LEU A 175 -14.81 -1.26 -14.76
C LEU A 175 -15.12 -2.43 -15.71
N GLU A 176 -14.13 -2.81 -16.51
CA GLU A 176 -14.22 -3.99 -17.35
C GLU A 176 -14.32 -5.25 -16.47
N ASN A 177 -15.01 -6.30 -16.97
CA ASN A 177 -15.22 -7.56 -16.25
C ASN A 177 -13.97 -8.43 -16.24
N GLN A 178 -12.85 -7.86 -15.81
CA GLN A 178 -11.56 -8.51 -15.70
C GLN A 178 -10.73 -7.94 -14.55
N CYS A 179 -9.90 -8.77 -13.94
CA CYS A 179 -8.92 -8.34 -12.94
C CYS A 179 -7.85 -9.43 -12.80
N TRP A 180 -6.67 -9.21 -13.34
CA TRP A 180 -5.58 -10.18 -13.30
C TRP A 180 -5.16 -10.58 -11.88
N ARG A 181 -5.35 -9.69 -10.88
CA ARG A 181 -5.03 -9.96 -9.47
C ARG A 181 -5.77 -11.17 -8.91
N MET A 182 -6.95 -11.47 -9.43
CA MET A 182 -7.73 -12.62 -8.97
C MET A 182 -7.08 -13.97 -9.30
N TRP A 183 -6.06 -13.98 -10.15
CA TRP A 183 -5.30 -15.17 -10.55
C TRP A 183 -3.83 -15.14 -10.17
N SER A 184 -3.33 -13.98 -9.69
CA SER A 184 -1.92 -13.78 -9.37
C SER A 184 -1.65 -13.46 -7.89
N GLY A 185 -2.67 -13.16 -7.10
CA GLY A 185 -2.47 -12.76 -5.71
C GLY A 185 -3.74 -12.78 -4.88
N CYS A 186 -3.55 -12.69 -3.59
CA CYS A 186 -4.59 -12.64 -2.56
C CYS A 186 -4.08 -11.85 -1.37
N VAL A 187 -4.93 -11.64 -0.38
CA VAL A 187 -4.53 -11.10 0.93
C VAL A 187 -4.87 -12.10 2.03
N ILE A 188 -3.97 -12.24 2.97
CA ILE A 188 -4.18 -12.97 4.22
C ILE A 188 -4.27 -11.92 5.32
N THR A 189 -5.39 -11.89 6.02
CA THR A 189 -5.61 -10.96 7.13
C THR A 189 -4.84 -11.39 8.38
N TRP A 190 -4.71 -10.50 9.35
CA TRP A 190 -3.99 -10.76 10.60
C TRP A 190 -4.53 -11.96 11.39
N ASP A 191 -5.81 -12.28 11.22
CA ASP A 191 -6.51 -13.40 11.89
C ASP A 191 -6.60 -14.65 11.00
N GLY A 192 -5.86 -14.71 9.88
CA GLY A 192 -5.71 -15.89 9.04
C GLY A 192 -6.76 -16.09 7.97
N ARG A 193 -7.71 -15.16 7.80
CA ARG A 193 -8.71 -15.25 6.71
C ARG A 193 -8.07 -14.92 5.36
N LEU A 194 -8.43 -15.68 4.34
CA LEU A 194 -8.05 -15.43 2.96
C LEU A 194 -9.10 -14.53 2.30
N VAL A 195 -8.68 -13.38 1.77
CA VAL A 195 -9.55 -12.44 1.05
C VAL A 195 -9.04 -12.18 -0.37
N PRO A 196 -9.92 -11.82 -1.33
CA PRO A 196 -9.56 -11.77 -2.75
C PRO A 196 -8.54 -10.69 -3.08
N CYS A 197 -8.60 -9.54 -2.42
CA CYS A 197 -7.66 -8.43 -2.67
C CYS A 197 -7.67 -7.39 -1.54
N CYS A 198 -6.77 -6.40 -1.64
CA CYS A 198 -6.62 -5.34 -0.65
C CYS A 198 -7.78 -4.32 -0.61
N PHE A 199 -8.78 -4.42 -1.46
CA PHE A 199 -9.99 -3.61 -1.37
C PHE A 199 -11.02 -4.20 -0.40
N ASP A 200 -10.90 -5.49 -0.06
CA ASP A 200 -11.73 -6.14 0.96
C ASP A 200 -11.13 -5.94 2.37
N LYS A 201 -11.22 -4.71 2.86
CA LYS A 201 -10.59 -4.30 4.13
C LYS A 201 -11.22 -4.95 5.35
N ASP A 202 -12.51 -5.24 5.27
CA ASP A 202 -13.32 -5.77 6.36
C ASP A 202 -13.52 -7.29 6.26
N ALA A 203 -12.86 -7.93 5.27
CA ALA A 203 -12.97 -9.36 4.97
C ALA A 203 -14.43 -9.82 4.79
N THR A 204 -15.23 -9.02 4.08
CA THR A 204 -16.64 -9.32 3.76
C THR A 204 -16.74 -10.41 2.69
N HIS A 205 -15.70 -10.60 1.89
CA HIS A 205 -15.57 -11.66 0.88
C HIS A 205 -14.49 -12.68 1.28
N ALA A 206 -14.50 -13.12 2.54
CA ALA A 206 -13.55 -14.13 2.99
C ALA A 206 -13.75 -15.46 2.24
N MET A 207 -12.66 -15.99 1.68
CA MET A 207 -12.61 -17.25 0.92
C MET A 207 -12.38 -18.46 1.81
N GLY A 208 -12.19 -18.25 3.11
CA GLY A 208 -11.95 -19.25 4.14
C GLY A 208 -10.85 -18.85 5.12
N ASP A 209 -10.52 -19.75 6.02
CA ASP A 209 -9.57 -19.55 7.12
C ASP A 209 -8.38 -20.52 6.97
N LEU A 210 -7.18 -19.98 6.92
CA LEU A 210 -5.93 -20.75 6.77
C LEU A 210 -5.57 -21.53 8.02
N ARG A 211 -6.23 -21.28 9.16
CA ARG A 211 -6.10 -22.10 10.39
C ARG A 211 -6.88 -23.41 10.29
N GLU A 212 -7.89 -23.45 9.42
CA GLU A 212 -8.80 -24.58 9.25
C GLU A 212 -8.52 -25.37 7.97
N GLN A 213 -8.09 -24.70 6.90
CA GLN A 213 -7.92 -25.30 5.57
C GLN A 213 -6.61 -24.85 4.92
N PRO A 214 -5.95 -25.74 4.16
CA PRO A 214 -4.74 -25.39 3.43
C PRO A 214 -5.02 -24.37 2.31
N PHE A 215 -4.04 -23.50 2.06
CA PHE A 215 -4.13 -22.46 1.03
C PHE A 215 -4.57 -22.99 -0.36
N SER A 216 -4.04 -24.13 -0.78
CA SER A 216 -4.36 -24.72 -2.09
C SER A 216 -5.83 -25.09 -2.25
N GLU A 217 -6.47 -25.51 -1.18
CA GLU A 217 -7.90 -25.83 -1.17
C GLU A 217 -8.76 -24.57 -1.22
N LEU A 218 -8.40 -23.54 -0.44
CA LEU A 218 -9.10 -22.26 -0.46
C LEU A 218 -8.94 -21.54 -1.80
N TRP A 219 -7.72 -21.47 -2.33
CA TRP A 219 -7.41 -20.79 -3.59
C TRP A 219 -8.15 -21.38 -4.79
N ASN A 220 -8.34 -22.71 -4.79
CA ASN A 220 -9.07 -23.46 -5.81
C ASN A 220 -10.49 -23.83 -5.35
N GLY A 221 -10.92 -23.34 -4.21
CA GLY A 221 -12.20 -23.66 -3.57
C GLY A 221 -13.41 -23.08 -4.28
N HIS A 222 -14.58 -23.45 -3.77
CA HIS A 222 -15.87 -23.03 -4.31
C HIS A 222 -16.00 -21.50 -4.28
N ASP A 223 -15.74 -20.87 -3.14
CA ASP A 223 -15.98 -19.44 -2.91
C ASP A 223 -15.09 -18.58 -3.79
N TYR A 224 -13.80 -18.94 -3.94
CA TYR A 224 -12.89 -18.24 -4.82
C TYR A 224 -13.31 -18.37 -6.30
N ARG A 225 -13.78 -19.56 -6.72
CA ARG A 225 -14.31 -19.76 -8.08
C ARG A 225 -15.58 -18.95 -8.33
N GLN A 226 -16.49 -18.90 -7.37
CA GLN A 226 -17.71 -18.10 -7.48
C GLN A 226 -17.40 -16.59 -7.55
N PHE A 227 -16.48 -16.10 -6.70
CA PHE A 227 -16.06 -14.71 -6.75
C PHE A 227 -15.45 -14.33 -8.11
N ARG A 228 -14.53 -15.18 -8.64
CA ARG A 228 -13.95 -15.00 -9.98
C ARG A 228 -15.02 -14.99 -11.07
N LYS A 229 -15.99 -15.87 -10.99
CA LYS A 229 -17.12 -15.93 -11.94
C LYS A 229 -17.98 -14.67 -11.86
N SER A 230 -18.33 -14.22 -10.68
CA SER A 230 -19.09 -12.98 -10.47
C SER A 230 -18.36 -11.77 -11.06
N LEU A 231 -17.05 -11.67 -10.84
CA LEU A 231 -16.21 -10.61 -11.39
C LEU A 231 -16.20 -10.59 -12.92
N MET A 232 -16.11 -11.77 -13.55
CA MET A 232 -16.13 -11.89 -15.01
C MET A 232 -17.51 -11.61 -15.62
N ASN A 233 -18.58 -11.76 -14.85
CA ASN A 233 -19.95 -11.45 -15.30
C ASN A 233 -20.30 -9.97 -15.11
N SER A 234 -20.09 -9.43 -13.92
CA SER A 234 -20.39 -8.03 -13.59
C SER A 234 -19.51 -7.54 -12.44
N ARG A 235 -18.33 -7.06 -12.76
CA ARG A 235 -17.40 -6.48 -11.80
C ARG A 235 -17.99 -5.26 -11.09
N ALA A 236 -18.78 -4.46 -11.78
CA ALA A 236 -19.39 -3.24 -11.23
C ALA A 236 -20.38 -3.50 -10.09
N ASP A 237 -20.96 -4.71 -10.03
CA ASP A 237 -21.94 -5.10 -9.00
C ASP A 237 -21.25 -5.61 -7.71
N ILE A 238 -19.93 -5.81 -7.74
CA ILE A 238 -19.17 -6.20 -6.56
C ILE A 238 -18.74 -4.93 -5.80
N ASP A 239 -19.19 -4.78 -4.58
CA ASP A 239 -19.01 -3.58 -3.74
C ASP A 239 -17.55 -3.13 -3.63
N ILE A 240 -16.63 -4.05 -3.32
CA ILE A 240 -15.19 -3.77 -3.24
C ILE A 240 -14.56 -3.42 -4.60
N CYS A 241 -15.22 -3.75 -5.70
CA CYS A 241 -14.74 -3.47 -7.05
C CYS A 241 -15.30 -2.16 -7.62
N ALA A 242 -16.46 -1.70 -7.15
CA ALA A 242 -17.17 -0.52 -7.67
C ALA A 242 -16.33 0.77 -7.60
N ASN A 243 -15.47 0.90 -6.58
CA ASN A 243 -14.51 2.02 -6.42
C ASN A 243 -13.06 1.57 -6.61
N CYS A 244 -12.85 0.53 -7.42
CA CYS A 244 -11.52 -0.04 -7.66
C CYS A 244 -10.74 0.78 -8.68
N SER A 245 -9.45 0.98 -8.42
CA SER A 245 -8.50 1.66 -9.31
C SER A 245 -7.66 0.71 -10.17
N GLU A 246 -7.99 -0.58 -10.22
CA GLU A 246 -7.30 -1.52 -11.10
C GLU A 246 -7.49 -1.12 -12.56
N GLY A 247 -6.38 -1.01 -13.32
CA GLY A 247 -6.39 -0.45 -14.67
C GLY A 247 -6.42 1.09 -14.71
N THR A 248 -6.64 1.78 -13.58
CA THR A 248 -6.41 3.22 -13.46
C THR A 248 -4.98 3.45 -13.02
N ARG A 249 -4.35 4.52 -13.51
CA ARG A 249 -3.03 4.92 -13.08
C ARG A 249 -3.06 5.25 -11.58
N VAL A 250 -2.58 4.34 -10.74
CA VAL A 250 -2.56 4.48 -9.27
C VAL A 250 -1.36 5.31 -8.82
N TRP A 251 -0.28 5.23 -9.60
CA TRP A 251 0.96 5.97 -9.40
C TRP A 251 1.10 6.99 -10.52
N THR A 252 1.53 8.20 -10.19
CA THR A 252 1.94 9.20 -11.16
C THR A 252 3.46 9.29 -11.14
N GLU A 253 4.06 9.58 -12.28
CA GLU A 253 5.48 9.91 -12.33
C GLU A 253 5.68 11.29 -11.69
N ALA A 254 6.72 11.41 -10.91
CA ALA A 254 7.14 12.66 -10.28
C ALA A 254 7.78 13.61 -11.29
#